data_997801d61b6f8edbbbec485c062a9e10
#
_entry.id   997801d61b6f8edbbbec485c062a9e10
#
_cell.length_a   1.000
_cell.length_b   1.000
_cell.length_c   1.000
_cell.angle_alpha   90.00
_cell.angle_beta   90.00
_cell.angle_gamma   90.00
#
_symmetry.space_group_name_H-M   'P 1'
#
loop_
_entity.id
_entity.type
_entity.pdbx_description
1 polymer ?
#
loop_
_entity_poly.entity_id
_entity_poly.type
_entity_poly.pdbx_seq_one_letter_code
_entity_poly.pdbx_strand_id
1 'polypeptide(L)'
;MMIEENLEDTLENEGMPVPNVWVELEGEFLDFDKDNKTLKCKFPVRERYFNPLPTTLGGIIDSWIDITMGPLTVLLGQKAVNKNFSIKYLKPVGPSIKYVTAVAWRESIDGRNSLYKGCLLYTSPSPRDS
;
A
#
# COMPACT_ATOMS: atom_id res chain seq x y z
N MET A 1 -16.34 10.60 6.55
CA MET A 1 -15.56 11.56 5.77
C MET A 1 -15.32 11.01 4.37
N MET A 2 -15.58 11.81 3.41
CA MET A 2 -15.33 11.42 2.03
C MET A 2 -13.91 11.82 1.68
N ILE A 3 -13.14 10.87 1.19
CA ILE A 3 -11.73 11.11 0.88
C ILE A 3 -11.46 11.02 -0.63
N GLU A 4 -12.52 10.96 -1.43
CA GLU A 4 -12.35 10.94 -2.86
C GLU A 4 -11.75 12.23 -3.40
N GLU A 5 -11.78 13.29 -2.64
CA GLU A 5 -11.29 14.56 -3.13
C GLU A 5 -9.79 14.51 -3.35
N ASN A 6 -9.03 14.19 -2.30
CA ASN A 6 -7.59 14.21 -2.44
C ASN A 6 -6.93 13.73 -1.15
N LEU A 7 -6.33 12.56 -1.23
CA LEU A 7 -5.58 12.01 -0.10
C LEU A 7 -4.45 12.96 0.29
N GLU A 8 -3.81 13.59 -0.69
CA GLU A 8 -2.70 14.49 -0.45
C GLU A 8 -3.10 15.68 0.41
N ASP A 9 -4.26 16.29 0.08
CA ASP A 9 -4.77 17.40 0.87
C ASP A 9 -5.16 16.94 2.27
N THR A 10 -5.73 15.76 2.39
CA THR A 10 -6.11 15.20 3.68
C THR A 10 -4.89 15.02 4.57
N LEU A 11 -3.82 14.47 4.02
CA LEU A 11 -2.57 14.27 4.77
C LEU A 11 -1.91 15.59 5.15
N GLU A 12 -1.94 16.58 4.26
CA GLU A 12 -1.41 17.90 4.58
C GLU A 12 -2.17 18.55 5.73
N ASN A 13 -3.50 18.43 5.73
CA ASN A 13 -4.33 18.96 6.79
C ASN A 13 -4.02 18.31 8.14
N GLU A 14 -3.54 17.08 8.12
CA GLU A 14 -3.10 16.36 9.31
C GLU A 14 -1.62 16.60 9.63
N GLY A 15 -0.99 17.52 8.91
CA GLY A 15 0.41 17.86 9.14
C GLY A 15 1.40 16.87 8.56
N MET A 16 0.99 16.08 7.60
CA MET A 16 1.86 15.09 6.96
C MET A 16 1.75 15.20 5.45
N PRO A 17 2.73 15.82 4.79
CA PRO A 17 2.72 15.90 3.34
C PRO A 17 2.92 14.52 2.71
N VAL A 18 2.49 14.37 1.47
CA VAL A 18 2.66 13.14 0.74
C VAL A 18 4.15 12.86 0.55
N PRO A 19 4.62 11.67 0.90
CA PRO A 19 6.04 11.33 0.74
C PRO A 19 6.46 11.26 -0.73
N ASN A 20 7.71 11.60 -0.99
CA ASN A 20 8.26 11.49 -2.34
C ASN A 20 8.16 10.07 -2.91
N VAL A 21 8.27 9.06 -2.05
CA VAL A 21 8.15 7.66 -2.46
C VAL A 21 6.78 7.37 -3.06
N TRP A 22 5.73 7.97 -2.51
CA TRP A 22 4.38 7.85 -3.05
C TRP A 22 4.34 8.33 -4.50
N VAL A 23 4.95 9.48 -4.75
CA VAL A 23 5.01 10.05 -6.10
C VAL A 23 5.85 9.17 -7.02
N GLU A 24 7.00 8.71 -6.54
CA GLU A 24 7.89 7.85 -7.31
C GLU A 24 7.24 6.53 -7.70
N LEU A 25 6.45 5.97 -6.82
CA LEU A 25 5.73 4.72 -7.08
C LEU A 25 4.41 4.95 -7.81
N GLU A 26 4.08 6.21 -8.10
CA GLU A 26 2.87 6.59 -8.83
C GLU A 26 1.60 6.09 -8.14
N GLY A 27 1.56 6.26 -6.82
CA GLY A 27 0.43 5.82 -6.02
C GLY A 27 -0.86 6.52 -6.36
N GLU A 28 -1.96 5.79 -6.26
CA GLU A 28 -3.30 6.31 -6.49
C GLU A 28 -4.18 5.85 -5.34
N PHE A 29 -4.82 6.81 -4.69
CA PHE A 29 -5.75 6.51 -3.61
C PHE A 29 -7.04 5.91 -4.19
N LEU A 30 -7.50 4.82 -3.60
CA LEU A 30 -8.75 4.17 -4.04
C LEU A 30 -9.87 4.32 -3.03
N ASP A 31 -9.62 3.99 -1.77
CA ASP A 31 -10.68 3.95 -0.77
C ASP A 31 -10.13 3.94 0.65
N PHE A 32 -10.86 4.59 1.54
CA PHE A 32 -10.59 4.52 2.97
C PHE A 32 -11.89 4.15 3.70
N ASP A 33 -11.89 2.99 4.34
CA ASP A 33 -13.00 2.53 5.15
C ASP A 33 -12.66 2.75 6.62
N LYS A 34 -13.22 3.79 7.19
CA LYS A 34 -12.95 4.17 8.57
C LYS A 34 -13.42 3.12 9.57
N ASP A 35 -14.56 2.51 9.30
CA ASP A 35 -15.15 1.53 10.22
C ASP A 35 -14.31 0.25 10.29
N ASN A 36 -13.81 -0.20 9.15
CA ASN A 36 -12.93 -1.36 9.04
C ASN A 36 -11.46 -1.00 9.15
N LYS A 37 -11.14 0.27 9.32
CA LYS A 37 -9.78 0.77 9.51
C LYS A 37 -8.85 0.30 8.39
N THR A 38 -9.33 0.42 7.14
CA THR A 38 -8.69 -0.14 5.97
C THR A 38 -8.46 0.94 4.91
N LEU A 39 -7.28 0.96 4.34
CA LEU A 39 -6.93 1.85 3.23
C LEU A 39 -6.50 1.01 2.04
N LYS A 40 -6.96 1.41 0.86
CA LYS A 40 -6.59 0.76 -0.40
C LYS A 40 -5.96 1.78 -1.33
N CYS A 41 -4.83 1.40 -1.89
CA CYS A 41 -4.09 2.21 -2.84
C CYS A 41 -3.68 1.37 -4.03
N LYS A 42 -3.57 2.00 -5.18
CA LYS A 42 -3.22 1.34 -6.44
C LYS A 42 -1.87 1.84 -6.92
N PHE A 43 -1.06 0.92 -7.44
CA PHE A 43 0.25 1.24 -7.96
C PHE A 43 0.47 0.52 -9.29
N PRO A 44 1.02 1.20 -10.30
CA PRO A 44 1.36 0.52 -11.54
C PRO A 44 2.58 -0.37 -11.34
N VAL A 45 2.60 -1.47 -12.08
CA VAL A 45 3.77 -2.36 -12.12
C VAL A 45 4.65 -1.89 -13.26
N ARG A 46 5.90 -1.58 -12.95
CA ARG A 46 6.85 -1.05 -13.94
C ARG A 46 8.00 -2.00 -14.14
N GLU A 47 8.47 -2.09 -15.37
CA GLU A 47 9.60 -2.93 -15.73
C GLU A 47 10.85 -2.61 -14.91
N ARG A 48 11.06 -1.33 -14.59
CA ARG A 48 12.21 -0.89 -13.80
C ARG A 48 12.22 -1.43 -12.37
N TYR A 49 11.13 -2.06 -11.93
CA TYR A 49 11.05 -2.68 -10.61
C TYR A 49 11.47 -4.15 -10.62
N PHE A 50 11.74 -4.69 -11.79
CA PHE A 50 11.98 -6.12 -11.92
C PHE A 50 13.41 -6.52 -11.61
N ASN A 51 13.52 -7.71 -11.02
CA ASN A 51 14.78 -8.42 -10.96
C ASN A 51 14.98 -9.21 -12.28
N PRO A 52 16.13 -9.88 -12.46
CA PRO A 52 16.37 -10.61 -13.72
C PRO A 52 15.44 -11.79 -14.00
N LEU A 53 14.57 -12.21 -13.08
CA LEU A 53 13.77 -13.44 -13.25
C LEU A 53 12.63 -13.41 -14.25
N PRO A 54 11.99 -12.37 -14.76
CA PRO A 54 11.69 -11.05 -14.27
C PRO A 54 10.45 -11.05 -13.37
N THR A 55 10.63 -10.69 -12.15
CA THR A 55 9.55 -10.48 -11.20
C THR A 55 9.85 -9.20 -10.41
N THR A 56 8.83 -8.60 -9.85
CA THR A 56 9.03 -7.39 -9.06
C THR A 56 9.93 -7.67 -7.86
N LEU A 57 10.92 -6.82 -7.67
CA LEU A 57 11.84 -6.92 -6.54
C LEU A 57 11.06 -6.88 -5.22
N GLY A 58 11.42 -7.76 -4.28
CA GLY A 58 10.74 -7.84 -2.99
C GLY A 58 10.67 -6.52 -2.24
N GLY A 59 11.73 -5.72 -2.30
CA GLY A 59 11.74 -4.41 -1.68
C GLY A 59 10.71 -3.45 -2.24
N ILE A 60 10.34 -3.58 -3.52
CA ILE A 60 9.27 -2.78 -4.11
C ILE A 60 7.92 -3.22 -3.56
N ILE A 61 7.71 -4.53 -3.44
CA ILE A 61 6.47 -5.06 -2.85
C ILE A 61 6.31 -4.55 -1.42
N ASP A 62 7.38 -4.60 -0.65
CA ASP A 62 7.41 -4.07 0.71
C ASP A 62 7.03 -2.59 0.72
N SER A 63 7.58 -1.83 -0.23
CA SER A 63 7.33 -0.40 -0.33
C SER A 63 5.87 -0.09 -0.65
N TRP A 64 5.24 -0.85 -1.53
CA TRP A 64 3.82 -0.65 -1.84
C TRP A 64 2.95 -0.79 -0.60
N ILE A 65 3.24 -1.80 0.20
CA ILE A 65 2.47 -2.05 1.42
C ILE A 65 2.79 -1.00 2.48
N ASP A 66 4.07 -0.71 2.68
CA ASP A 66 4.51 0.25 3.69
C ASP A 66 3.99 1.66 3.41
N ILE A 67 4.04 2.10 2.16
CA ILE A 67 3.58 3.44 1.79
C ILE A 67 2.05 3.56 1.86
N THR A 68 1.35 2.44 1.88
CA THR A 68 -0.09 2.42 2.12
C THR A 68 -0.40 2.45 3.62
N MET A 69 0.40 1.76 4.42
CA MET A 69 0.23 1.75 5.88
C MET A 69 0.46 3.09 6.54
N GLY A 70 1.48 3.83 6.10
CA GLY A 70 1.79 5.12 6.69
C GLY A 70 0.61 6.07 6.72
N PRO A 71 0.04 6.38 5.55
CA PRO A 71 -1.15 7.23 5.51
C PRO A 71 -2.32 6.69 6.32
N LEU A 72 -2.49 5.37 6.36
CA LEU A 72 -3.55 4.77 7.16
C LEU A 72 -3.42 5.13 8.63
N THR A 73 -2.21 5.07 9.19
CA THR A 73 -2.01 5.43 10.59
C THR A 73 -2.41 6.87 10.86
N VAL A 74 -2.10 7.77 9.93
CA VAL A 74 -2.46 9.18 10.06
C VAL A 74 -3.97 9.36 9.98
N LEU A 75 -4.62 8.69 9.03
CA LEU A 75 -6.07 8.77 8.85
C LEU A 75 -6.82 8.21 10.07
N LEU A 76 -6.22 7.28 10.79
CA LEU A 76 -6.79 6.74 12.02
C LEU A 76 -6.41 7.56 13.27
N GLY A 77 -5.73 8.69 13.07
CA GLY A 77 -5.34 9.56 14.18
C GLY A 77 -4.19 9.02 14.99
N GLN A 78 -3.40 8.12 14.42
CA GLN A 78 -2.31 7.47 15.13
C GLN A 78 -1.01 7.64 14.34
N LYS A 79 -0.07 8.37 14.90
CA LYS A 79 1.26 8.49 14.29
C LYS A 79 2.13 7.37 14.84
N ALA A 80 2.64 6.55 13.94
CA ALA A 80 3.37 5.36 14.33
C ALA A 80 4.63 5.19 13.52
N VAL A 81 5.61 4.54 14.12
CA VAL A 81 6.82 4.10 13.41
C VAL A 81 6.86 2.57 13.46
N ASN A 82 7.39 1.98 12.42
CA ASN A 82 7.50 0.53 12.35
C ASN A 82 8.56 0.04 13.32
N LYS A 83 8.19 -0.92 14.15
CA LYS A 83 9.16 -1.66 14.99
C LYS A 83 9.59 -2.93 14.29
N ASN A 84 8.63 -3.64 13.73
CA ASN A 84 8.86 -4.89 13.04
C ASN A 84 8.08 -4.86 11.74
N PHE A 85 8.70 -5.37 10.69
CA PHE A 85 8.07 -5.47 9.39
C PHE A 85 8.35 -6.87 8.86
N SER A 86 7.29 -7.62 8.60
CA SER A 86 7.42 -8.98 8.12
C SER A 86 6.53 -9.17 6.89
N ILE A 87 7.10 -9.73 5.83
CA ILE A 87 6.38 -9.94 4.57
C ILE A 87 6.52 -11.38 4.14
N LYS A 88 5.41 -11.91 3.64
CA LYS A 88 5.38 -13.23 3.05
C LYS A 88 5.01 -13.09 1.58
N TYR A 89 5.90 -13.55 0.71
CA TYR A 89 5.69 -13.48 -0.73
C TYR A 89 5.03 -14.78 -1.19
N LEU A 90 3.79 -14.69 -1.64
CA LEU A 90 3.04 -15.87 -2.07
C LEU A 90 3.07 -16.09 -3.57
N LYS A 91 3.00 -15.01 -4.33
CA LYS A 91 3.01 -15.08 -5.79
C LYS A 91 3.87 -13.97 -6.35
N PRO A 92 4.61 -14.25 -7.42
CA PRO A 92 5.41 -13.19 -8.05
C PRO A 92 4.52 -12.19 -8.77
N VAL A 93 4.98 -10.95 -8.83
CA VAL A 93 4.34 -9.89 -9.60
C VAL A 93 5.21 -9.68 -10.84
N GLY A 94 4.79 -10.24 -11.94
CA GLY A 94 5.56 -10.24 -13.18
C GLY A 94 4.99 -9.28 -14.23
N PRO A 95 5.52 -9.39 -15.47
CA PRO A 95 5.19 -8.44 -16.54
C PRO A 95 3.73 -8.46 -16.97
N SER A 96 3.01 -9.55 -16.72
CA SER A 96 1.60 -9.65 -17.11
C SER A 96 0.69 -8.86 -16.18
N ILE A 97 1.16 -8.48 -15.01
CA ILE A 97 0.38 -7.69 -14.04
C ILE A 97 0.65 -6.22 -14.31
N LYS A 98 -0.39 -5.47 -14.64
CA LYS A 98 -0.24 -4.06 -14.96
C LYS A 98 -0.25 -3.14 -13.75
N TYR A 99 -1.01 -3.51 -12.74
CA TYR A 99 -1.04 -2.75 -11.49
C TYR A 99 -1.46 -3.68 -10.35
N VAL A 100 -1.16 -3.24 -9.14
CA VAL A 100 -1.53 -3.93 -7.91
C VAL A 100 -2.35 -2.99 -7.04
N THR A 101 -3.18 -3.57 -6.18
CA THR A 101 -3.87 -2.81 -5.14
C THR A 101 -3.30 -3.26 -3.80
N ALA A 102 -2.72 -2.30 -3.09
CA ALA A 102 -2.24 -2.56 -1.74
C ALA A 102 -3.38 -2.26 -0.77
N VAL A 103 -3.64 -3.21 0.10
CA VAL A 103 -4.67 -3.08 1.13
C VAL A 103 -4.00 -3.17 2.48
N ALA A 104 -4.18 -2.16 3.31
CA ALA A 104 -3.62 -2.14 4.66
C ALA A 104 -4.74 -1.90 5.66
N TRP A 105 -4.66 -2.56 6.81
CA TRP A 105 -5.66 -2.37 7.86
C TRP A 105 -5.03 -2.51 9.24
N ARG A 106 -5.68 -1.87 10.23
CA ARG A 106 -5.29 -2.05 11.61
C ARG A 106 -6.05 -3.24 12.19
N GLU A 107 -5.31 -4.26 12.53
CA GLU A 107 -5.88 -5.50 13.09
C GLU A 107 -6.26 -5.34 14.54
N SER A 108 -5.37 -4.73 15.32
CA SER A 108 -5.61 -4.55 16.76
C SER A 108 -4.81 -3.38 17.28
N ILE A 109 -5.26 -2.89 18.44
CA ILE A 109 -4.53 -1.87 19.18
C ILE A 109 -4.51 -2.28 20.65
N ASP A 110 -3.35 -2.18 21.27
CA ASP A 110 -3.15 -2.53 22.67
C ASP A 110 -2.22 -1.51 23.29
N GLY A 111 -2.81 -0.51 23.95
CA GLY A 111 -2.03 0.58 24.53
C GLY A 111 -1.26 1.34 23.47
N ARG A 112 0.07 1.32 23.58
CA ARG A 112 0.96 1.99 22.62
C ARG A 112 1.23 1.15 21.38
N ASN A 113 0.90 -0.12 21.43
CA ASN A 113 1.23 -1.04 20.35
C ASN A 113 0.02 -1.25 19.46
N SER A 114 0.28 -1.28 18.17
CA SER A 114 -0.75 -1.56 17.19
C SER A 114 -0.23 -2.58 16.21
N LEU A 115 -1.12 -3.46 15.78
CA LEU A 115 -0.80 -4.43 14.75
C LEU A 115 -1.52 -4.02 13.48
N TYR A 116 -0.73 -3.74 12.45
CA TYR A 116 -1.24 -3.46 11.11
C TYR A 116 -0.87 -4.61 10.21
N LYS A 117 -1.76 -4.92 9.31
CA LYS A 117 -1.55 -5.94 8.29
C LYS A 117 -1.82 -5.37 6.91
N GLY A 118 -1.26 -6.02 5.91
CA GLY A 118 -1.48 -5.60 4.54
C GLY A 118 -1.32 -6.76 3.58
N CYS A 119 -1.90 -6.59 2.40
CA CYS A 119 -1.75 -7.55 1.33
C CYS A 119 -1.81 -6.83 -0.01
N LEU A 120 -1.38 -7.53 -1.06
CA LEU A 120 -1.51 -7.07 -2.43
C LEU A 120 -2.59 -7.87 -3.13
N LEU A 121 -3.47 -7.15 -3.82
CA LEU A 121 -4.47 -7.74 -4.67
C LEU A 121 -4.11 -7.42 -6.11
N TYR A 122 -4.12 -8.41 -6.96
CA TYR A 122 -3.94 -8.22 -8.39
C TYR A 122 -4.57 -9.41 -9.11
N THR A 123 -5.09 -9.13 -10.28
CA THR A 123 -5.68 -10.18 -11.10
C THR A 123 -4.67 -10.63 -12.11
N SER A 124 -4.49 -11.93 -12.20
CA SER A 124 -3.78 -12.50 -13.30
C SER A 124 -4.55 -12.20 -14.58
N PRO A 125 -3.90 -12.11 -15.72
CA PRO A 125 -4.59 -12.05 -17.00
C PRO A 125 -5.51 -13.27 -17.13
N SER A 126 -6.36 -13.27 -18.16
CA SER A 126 -7.27 -14.40 -18.35
C SER A 126 -6.48 -15.72 -18.36
N PRO A 127 -7.10 -16.85 -18.02
CA PRO A 127 -6.39 -18.12 -18.00
C PRO A 127 -5.63 -18.46 -19.28
N ARG A 128 -6.01 -17.86 -20.39
CA ARG A 128 -5.32 -18.07 -21.67
C ARG A 128 -4.02 -17.31 -21.75
N ASP A 129 -3.88 -16.25 -20.96
CA ASP A 129 -2.72 -15.38 -21.00
C ASP A 129 -1.72 -15.72 -19.89
N SER A 130 -2.11 -16.57 -19.00
CA SER A 130 -1.28 -16.93 -17.86
C SER A 130 -0.42 -18.13 -18.14
#